data_3fee2d6f3f5342b0fd5f40a1c1fe87c6
#
_entry.id   3fee2d6f3f5342b0fd5f40a1c1fe87c6
#
_cell.length_a   1.000
_cell.length_b   1.000
_cell.length_c   1.000
_cell.angle_alpha   90.00
_cell.angle_beta   90.00
_cell.angle_gamma   90.00
#
_symmetry.space_group_name_H-M   'P 1'
#
loop_
_entity.id
_entity.type
_entity.pdbx_description
1 polymer ?
#
loop_
_entity_poly.entity_id
_entity_poly.type
_entity_poly.pdbx_seq_one_letter_code
_entity_poly.pdbx_strand_id
1 'polypeptide(L)'
;MKKTLISLLMAGALVLVFNQNVEAGGRSQKSNSVLTVGATPVPHAELLNLIRDDLSAQGITLKVVEFTDYVQPNTALLTGDLDANFFQHIPYLESNAEWTAQLSSAFGVHVEPFGLYSTKHKSIADLPNGASIAIPNDPSNGGRALLLLQANGIITLRNGAGLNATPRDIVSNPKNFRFQELEAAQLPRSLRDVDAATINGNYALEAGLNPVNDSLIIEGAQSPYVNIIVVQKGKENDPNILALKKALLSQKVKDYILRSYNGGVVPVF
;
A
#
# COMPACT_ATOMS: atom_id res chain seq x y z
N MET A 1 60.16 61.59 54.86
CA MET A 1 60.76 60.56 55.79
C MET A 1 59.69 60.08 56.74
N LYS A 2 59.17 58.91 56.57
CA LYS A 2 58.71 57.95 57.57
C LYS A 2 58.02 56.81 56.83
N LYS A 3 58.65 55.66 56.85
CA LYS A 3 58.18 54.38 56.33
C LYS A 3 57.13 53.84 57.26
N THR A 4 55.97 53.38 56.78
CA THR A 4 54.99 52.63 57.54
C THR A 4 54.80 51.28 56.84
N LEU A 5 55.18 50.24 57.55
CA LEU A 5 55.01 48.81 57.20
C LEU A 5 53.54 48.46 57.50
N ILE A 6 52.85 47.86 56.50
CA ILE A 6 51.58 47.24 56.72
C ILE A 6 51.72 45.74 56.46
N SER A 7 51.53 44.96 57.55
CA SER A 7 51.53 43.50 57.54
C SER A 7 50.25 42.93 56.82
N LEU A 8 50.50 42.03 55.93
CA LEU A 8 49.43 41.30 55.21
C LEU A 8 49.11 39.97 55.91
N LEU A 9 47.93 39.90 56.54
CA LEU A 9 47.42 38.63 57.09
C LEU A 9 46.79 37.82 55.93
N MET A 10 47.36 36.65 55.62
CA MET A 10 46.75 35.64 54.78
C MET A 10 45.74 34.83 55.64
N ALA A 11 44.45 34.97 55.26
CA ALA A 11 43.39 34.08 55.71
C ALA A 11 43.19 32.98 54.62
N GLY A 12 43.58 31.77 54.92
CA GLY A 12 43.36 30.61 54.06
C GLY A 12 41.89 30.17 54.10
N ALA A 13 41.23 30.32 52.97
CA ALA A 13 39.90 29.77 52.76
C ALA A 13 40.05 28.34 52.14
N LEU A 14 39.72 27.33 52.95
CA LEU A 14 39.63 25.93 52.51
C LEU A 14 38.37 25.76 51.67
N VAL A 15 38.48 25.67 50.33
CA VAL A 15 37.37 25.37 49.44
C VAL A 15 37.18 23.85 49.41
N LEU A 16 36.17 23.37 50.13
CA LEU A 16 35.67 22.01 50.03
C LEU A 16 34.90 21.89 48.67
N VAL A 17 35.54 21.29 47.66
CA VAL A 17 34.88 20.92 46.42
C VAL A 17 34.04 19.68 46.69
N PHE A 18 32.71 19.88 46.85
CA PHE A 18 31.76 18.78 46.77
C PHE A 18 31.62 18.38 45.28
N ASN A 19 32.24 17.28 44.90
CA ASN A 19 31.92 16.58 43.66
C ASN A 19 30.50 15.99 43.80
N GLN A 20 29.51 16.73 43.37
CA GLN A 20 28.20 16.16 43.06
C GLN A 20 28.30 15.46 41.71
N ASN A 21 28.41 14.13 41.72
CA ASN A 21 28.09 13.31 40.56
C ASN A 21 26.60 13.52 40.22
N VAL A 22 26.32 14.48 39.36
CA VAL A 22 25.01 14.57 38.69
C VAL A 22 25.00 13.43 37.66
N GLU A 23 24.46 12.28 38.06
CA GLU A 23 23.97 11.29 37.08
C GLU A 23 22.91 12.00 36.26
N ALA A 24 23.34 12.53 35.12
CA ALA A 24 22.43 12.94 34.05
C ALA A 24 21.75 11.69 33.51
N GLY A 25 20.69 11.27 34.20
CA GLY A 25 19.71 10.34 33.64
C GLY A 25 19.15 10.98 32.39
N GLY A 26 19.81 10.74 31.25
CA GLY A 26 19.36 11.11 29.93
C GLY A 26 18.06 10.37 29.62
N ARG A 27 16.92 10.90 30.07
CA ARG A 27 15.65 10.61 29.42
C ARG A 27 15.83 11.09 28.00
N SER A 28 16.15 10.19 27.08
CA SER A 28 16.01 10.41 25.65
C SER A 28 14.59 10.93 25.45
N GLN A 29 14.46 12.22 25.22
CA GLN A 29 13.22 12.85 24.85
C GLN A 29 12.88 12.24 23.48
N LYS A 30 11.94 11.27 23.44
CA LYS A 30 11.44 10.70 22.19
C LYS A 30 10.94 11.90 21.38
N SER A 31 11.69 12.28 20.35
CA SER A 31 11.22 13.30 19.39
C SER A 31 9.97 12.74 18.76
N ASN A 32 8.82 13.39 18.98
CA ASN A 32 7.59 13.05 18.30
C ASN A 32 7.82 13.33 16.80
N SER A 33 8.00 12.28 16.00
CA SER A 33 8.04 12.39 14.55
C SER A 33 6.63 12.17 13.98
N VAL A 34 6.34 12.82 12.86
CA VAL A 34 5.11 12.58 12.10
C VAL A 34 5.48 11.70 10.89
N LEU A 35 4.69 10.67 10.64
CA LEU A 35 4.77 9.83 9.45
C LEU A 35 3.45 9.94 8.69
N THR A 36 3.48 10.56 7.52
CA THR A 36 2.31 10.75 6.66
C THR A 36 2.27 9.67 5.58
N VAL A 37 1.23 8.83 5.60
CA VAL A 37 1.07 7.72 4.65
C VAL A 37 -0.21 7.88 3.84
N GLY A 38 -0.09 7.92 2.52
CA GLY A 38 -1.23 7.89 1.61
C GLY A 38 -1.74 6.47 1.40
N ALA A 39 -3.06 6.26 1.44
CA ALA A 39 -3.64 4.92 1.30
C ALA A 39 -5.02 4.97 0.66
N THR A 40 -5.47 3.87 0.01
CA THR A 40 -6.88 3.67 -0.28
C THR A 40 -7.62 3.20 0.98
N PRO A 41 -8.95 3.43 1.10
CA PRO A 41 -9.68 3.19 2.35
C PRO A 41 -9.56 1.75 2.85
N VAL A 42 -9.95 0.76 2.04
CA VAL A 42 -9.99 -0.67 2.37
C VAL A 42 -9.06 -1.45 1.46
N PRO A 43 -8.21 -2.34 1.96
CA PRO A 43 -7.90 -2.63 3.36
C PRO A 43 -6.80 -1.70 3.93
N HIS A 44 -6.18 -0.86 3.10
CA HIS A 44 -4.91 -0.19 3.35
C HIS A 44 -4.97 0.79 4.53
N ALA A 45 -5.91 1.76 4.51
CA ALA A 45 -6.08 2.70 5.60
C ALA A 45 -6.58 2.00 6.89
N GLU A 46 -7.40 0.95 6.77
CA GLU A 46 -7.83 0.16 7.94
C GLU A 46 -6.62 -0.50 8.64
N LEU A 47 -5.70 -1.12 7.87
CA LEU A 47 -4.48 -1.73 8.42
C LEU A 47 -3.54 -0.70 9.04
N LEU A 48 -3.41 0.48 8.43
CA LEU A 48 -2.64 1.60 9.00
C LEU A 48 -3.27 2.11 10.31
N ASN A 49 -4.59 2.26 10.35
CA ASN A 49 -5.29 2.70 11.54
C ASN A 49 -5.19 1.68 12.69
N LEU A 50 -5.17 0.38 12.39
CA LEU A 50 -5.00 -0.69 13.37
C LEU A 50 -3.68 -0.58 14.15
N ILE A 51 -2.61 -0.08 13.53
CA ILE A 51 -1.27 0.01 14.14
C ILE A 51 -0.94 1.41 14.67
N ARG A 52 -1.88 2.35 14.66
CA ARG A 52 -1.66 3.75 15.07
C ARG A 52 -1.09 3.85 16.50
N ASP A 53 -1.67 3.10 17.43
CA ASP A 53 -1.24 3.10 18.83
C ASP A 53 0.15 2.45 18.99
N ASP A 54 0.46 1.42 18.20
CA ASP A 54 1.75 0.74 18.22
C ASP A 54 2.89 1.67 17.77
N LEU A 55 2.63 2.57 16.83
CA LEU A 55 3.56 3.62 16.38
C LEU A 55 3.62 4.78 17.39
N SER A 56 2.49 5.19 17.94
CA SER A 56 2.42 6.24 18.96
C SER A 56 3.23 5.88 20.20
N ALA A 57 3.20 4.62 20.64
CA ALA A 57 4.03 4.13 21.73
C ALA A 57 5.55 4.24 21.46
N GLN A 58 5.95 4.35 20.19
CA GLN A 58 7.33 4.56 19.76
C GLN A 58 7.68 6.05 19.54
N GLY A 59 6.73 6.97 19.77
CA GLY A 59 6.89 8.42 19.53
C GLY A 59 6.67 8.82 18.08
N ILE A 60 5.97 8.00 17.29
CA ILE A 60 5.64 8.28 15.89
C ILE A 60 4.14 8.56 15.78
N THR A 61 3.78 9.77 15.34
CA THR A 61 2.40 10.14 15.03
C THR A 61 2.08 9.75 13.59
N LEU A 62 1.28 8.71 13.40
CA LEU A 62 0.85 8.28 12.07
C LEU A 62 -0.30 9.19 11.57
N LYS A 63 -0.10 9.84 10.43
CA LYS A 63 -1.12 10.56 9.68
C LYS A 63 -1.48 9.77 8.42
N VAL A 64 -2.70 9.27 8.33
CA VAL A 64 -3.21 8.58 7.14
C VAL A 64 -3.97 9.58 6.28
N VAL A 65 -3.63 9.65 4.99
CA VAL A 65 -4.31 10.45 3.97
C VAL A 65 -4.97 9.48 2.99
N GLU A 66 -6.30 9.51 2.93
CA GLU A 66 -7.04 8.59 2.07
C GLU A 66 -7.20 9.15 0.65
N PHE A 67 -7.05 8.27 -0.33
CA PHE A 67 -7.22 8.53 -1.77
C PHE A 67 -8.19 7.52 -2.36
N THR A 68 -9.00 7.98 -3.30
CA THR A 68 -10.01 7.14 -3.97
C THR A 68 -9.62 6.73 -5.40
N ASP A 69 -8.40 7.07 -5.83
CA ASP A 69 -7.83 6.72 -7.13
C ASP A 69 -6.38 6.20 -6.98
N TYR A 70 -5.80 5.70 -8.07
CA TYR A 70 -4.45 5.14 -8.07
C TYR A 70 -3.35 6.08 -8.57
N VAL A 71 -3.69 7.29 -9.06
CA VAL A 71 -2.72 8.24 -9.63
C VAL A 71 -2.19 9.19 -8.57
N GLN A 72 -3.09 9.78 -7.80
CA GLN A 72 -2.74 10.82 -6.84
C GLN A 72 -1.77 10.37 -5.72
N PRO A 73 -1.84 9.13 -5.17
CA PRO A 73 -0.91 8.74 -4.10
C PRO A 73 0.56 8.77 -4.52
N ASN A 74 0.88 8.37 -5.77
CA ASN A 74 2.25 8.45 -6.26
C ASN A 74 2.67 9.89 -6.56
N THR A 75 1.75 10.72 -7.08
CA THR A 75 2.01 12.16 -7.29
C THR A 75 2.31 12.86 -5.97
N ALA A 76 1.50 12.65 -4.93
CA ALA A 76 1.70 13.24 -3.60
C ALA A 76 3.00 12.75 -2.93
N LEU A 77 3.41 11.48 -3.19
CA LEU A 77 4.68 10.98 -2.69
C LEU A 77 5.88 11.60 -3.44
N LEU A 78 5.79 11.80 -4.76
CA LEU A 78 6.81 12.47 -5.56
C LEU A 78 7.03 13.93 -5.15
N THR A 79 5.94 14.65 -4.83
CA THR A 79 6.01 16.05 -4.38
C THR A 79 6.44 16.23 -2.93
N GLY A 80 6.52 15.13 -2.16
CA GLY A 80 6.92 15.15 -0.75
C GLY A 80 5.78 15.50 0.22
N ASP A 81 4.52 15.48 -0.24
CA ASP A 81 3.35 15.64 0.62
C ASP A 81 3.07 14.40 1.48
N LEU A 82 3.66 13.25 1.09
CA LEU A 82 3.65 11.98 1.80
C LEU A 82 5.07 11.49 2.05
N ASP A 83 5.26 10.78 3.17
CA ASP A 83 6.48 10.04 3.46
C ASP A 83 6.47 8.63 2.83
N ALA A 84 5.28 8.05 2.67
CA ALA A 84 5.05 6.75 2.05
C ALA A 84 3.64 6.67 1.45
N ASN A 85 3.41 5.68 0.59
CA ASN A 85 2.05 5.27 0.24
C ASN A 85 1.85 3.75 0.34
N PHE A 86 0.57 3.36 0.49
CA PHE A 86 0.13 1.98 0.62
C PHE A 86 -1.19 1.81 -0.13
N PHE A 87 -1.13 1.36 -1.39
CA PHE A 87 -2.32 1.19 -2.26
C PHE A 87 -2.01 0.34 -3.51
N GLN A 88 -0.76 0.06 -3.79
CA GLN A 88 -0.29 -0.45 -5.07
C GLN A 88 0.57 -1.70 -4.92
N HIS A 89 0.75 -2.42 -6.03
CA HIS A 89 1.65 -3.56 -6.17
C HIS A 89 2.84 -3.23 -7.10
N ILE A 90 3.88 -4.06 -7.09
CA ILE A 90 5.11 -3.83 -7.87
C ILE A 90 4.82 -3.60 -9.37
N PRO A 91 4.03 -4.44 -10.08
CA PRO A 91 3.78 -4.20 -11.51
C PRO A 91 3.10 -2.85 -11.81
N TYR A 92 2.29 -2.32 -10.88
CA TYR A 92 1.69 -0.98 -11.03
C TYR A 92 2.74 0.12 -10.88
N LEU A 93 3.60 0.05 -9.87
CA LEU A 93 4.72 0.98 -9.71
C LEU A 93 5.63 0.97 -10.94
N GLU A 94 5.93 -0.22 -11.47
CA GLU A 94 6.81 -0.41 -12.62
C GLU A 94 6.19 0.00 -13.97
N SER A 95 4.88 0.16 -14.04
CA SER A 95 4.18 0.56 -15.26
C SER A 95 4.45 2.02 -15.68
N ASN A 96 5.04 2.83 -14.78
CA ASN A 96 5.37 4.23 -15.05
C ASN A 96 6.86 4.50 -14.80
N ALA A 97 7.58 4.92 -15.84
CA ALA A 97 9.02 5.18 -15.80
C ALA A 97 9.41 6.34 -14.86
N GLU A 98 8.55 7.36 -14.71
CA GLU A 98 8.78 8.48 -13.79
C GLU A 98 8.71 8.01 -12.34
N TRP A 99 7.74 7.16 -12.02
CA TRP A 99 7.62 6.59 -10.68
C TRP A 99 8.83 5.72 -10.33
N THR A 100 9.20 4.80 -11.22
CA THR A 100 10.38 3.94 -10.98
C THR A 100 11.71 4.69 -10.97
N ALA A 101 11.78 5.88 -11.55
CA ALA A 101 12.97 6.71 -11.44
C ALA A 101 13.19 7.25 -10.01
N GLN A 102 12.13 7.57 -9.29
CA GLN A 102 12.18 8.32 -8.03
C GLN A 102 11.62 7.56 -6.82
N LEU A 103 10.77 6.57 -7.04
CA LEU A 103 10.10 5.78 -6.00
C LEU A 103 10.63 4.35 -5.94
N SER A 104 10.52 3.71 -4.79
CA SER A 104 10.90 2.32 -4.57
C SER A 104 9.99 1.62 -3.57
N SER A 105 9.86 0.29 -3.72
CA SER A 105 9.19 -0.56 -2.74
C SER A 105 10.07 -0.71 -1.50
N ALA A 106 9.53 -0.39 -0.33
CA ALA A 106 10.18 -0.62 0.95
C ALA A 106 9.94 -2.06 1.47
N PHE A 107 8.70 -2.56 1.38
CA PHE A 107 8.33 -3.93 1.76
C PHE A 107 6.92 -4.28 1.29
N GLY A 108 6.67 -5.60 1.14
CA GLY A 108 5.35 -6.16 0.84
C GLY A 108 4.54 -6.48 2.09
N VAL A 109 3.21 -6.45 1.98
CA VAL A 109 2.29 -6.68 3.11
C VAL A 109 1.28 -7.78 2.81
N HIS A 110 0.53 -7.69 1.71
CA HIS A 110 -0.53 -8.63 1.39
C HIS A 110 -0.79 -8.73 -0.12
N VAL A 111 -1.54 -9.74 -0.51
CA VAL A 111 -2.13 -9.88 -1.85
C VAL A 111 -3.63 -9.69 -1.72
N GLU A 112 -4.23 -9.03 -2.72
CA GLU A 112 -5.66 -8.96 -2.91
C GLU A 112 -6.00 -9.74 -4.18
N PRO A 113 -6.71 -10.88 -4.07
CA PRO A 113 -7.12 -11.63 -5.26
C PRO A 113 -7.98 -10.77 -6.19
N PHE A 114 -7.62 -10.76 -7.45
CA PHE A 114 -8.35 -10.05 -8.49
C PHE A 114 -9.49 -10.94 -9.01
N GLY A 115 -10.67 -10.37 -9.26
CA GLY A 115 -11.83 -11.15 -9.66
C GLY A 115 -12.62 -10.54 -10.82
N LEU A 116 -13.36 -11.38 -11.54
CA LEU A 116 -14.40 -11.00 -12.48
C LEU A 116 -15.76 -11.12 -11.80
N TYR A 117 -16.55 -10.07 -11.82
CA TYR A 117 -17.84 -10.00 -11.13
C TYR A 117 -18.96 -9.73 -12.12
N SER A 118 -20.17 -10.13 -11.77
CA SER A 118 -21.40 -9.80 -12.49
C SER A 118 -22.58 -9.68 -11.53
N THR A 119 -23.46 -8.72 -11.79
CA THR A 119 -24.77 -8.64 -11.11
C THR A 119 -25.89 -9.29 -11.95
N LYS A 120 -25.60 -9.65 -13.20
CA LYS A 120 -26.58 -10.18 -14.17
C LYS A 120 -26.43 -11.68 -14.40
N HIS A 121 -25.22 -12.24 -14.23
CA HIS A 121 -24.89 -13.61 -14.57
C HIS A 121 -24.25 -14.30 -13.37
N LYS A 122 -24.47 -15.61 -13.23
CA LYS A 122 -23.97 -16.41 -12.09
C LYS A 122 -22.73 -17.24 -12.42
N SER A 123 -22.40 -17.38 -13.70
CA SER A 123 -21.23 -18.11 -14.17
C SER A 123 -20.70 -17.53 -15.48
N ILE A 124 -19.47 -17.89 -15.85
CA ILE A 124 -18.89 -17.56 -17.15
C ILE A 124 -19.70 -18.19 -18.30
N ALA A 125 -20.28 -19.36 -18.06
CA ALA A 125 -21.09 -20.03 -19.06
C ALA A 125 -22.35 -19.25 -19.45
N ASP A 126 -22.93 -18.53 -18.49
CA ASP A 126 -24.16 -17.72 -18.67
C ASP A 126 -23.92 -16.42 -19.44
N LEU A 127 -22.67 -15.97 -19.57
CA LEU A 127 -22.36 -14.77 -20.35
C LEU A 127 -22.72 -15.00 -21.84
N PRO A 128 -23.57 -14.15 -22.44
CA PRO A 128 -23.99 -14.32 -23.85
C PRO A 128 -22.83 -14.04 -24.81
N ASN A 129 -22.98 -14.48 -26.05
CA ASN A 129 -22.10 -14.04 -27.14
C ASN A 129 -22.16 -12.52 -27.29
N GLY A 130 -21.01 -11.88 -27.40
CA GLY A 130 -20.90 -10.43 -27.49
C GLY A 130 -21.12 -9.69 -26.16
N ALA A 131 -21.10 -10.40 -25.02
CA ALA A 131 -21.20 -9.75 -23.71
C ALA A 131 -20.14 -8.66 -23.53
N SER A 132 -20.50 -7.60 -22.82
CA SER A 132 -19.62 -6.49 -22.47
C SER A 132 -18.88 -6.80 -21.18
N ILE A 133 -17.55 -6.70 -21.21
CA ILE A 133 -16.68 -6.89 -20.03
C ILE A 133 -15.89 -5.61 -19.81
N ALA A 134 -16.09 -4.97 -18.66
CA ALA A 134 -15.28 -3.83 -18.24
C ALA A 134 -13.97 -4.32 -17.58
N ILE A 135 -12.86 -3.65 -17.92
CA ILE A 135 -11.53 -3.93 -17.39
C ILE A 135 -10.84 -2.62 -16.98
N PRO A 136 -9.83 -2.63 -16.08
CA PRO A 136 -9.05 -1.44 -15.77
C PRO A 136 -8.35 -0.87 -17.00
N ASN A 137 -8.23 0.45 -17.09
CA ASN A 137 -7.60 1.16 -18.20
C ASN A 137 -6.09 1.40 -17.99
N ASP A 138 -5.57 1.14 -16.80
CA ASP A 138 -4.12 1.21 -16.59
C ASP A 138 -3.41 -0.04 -17.13
N PRO A 139 -2.17 0.09 -17.64
CA PRO A 139 -1.48 -1.02 -18.33
C PRO A 139 -1.34 -2.28 -17.46
N SER A 140 -1.03 -2.10 -16.17
CA SER A 140 -0.77 -3.22 -15.25
C SER A 140 -2.05 -3.99 -14.93
N ASN A 141 -3.11 -3.30 -14.48
CA ASN A 141 -4.36 -3.99 -14.09
C ASN A 141 -5.19 -4.40 -15.31
N GLY A 142 -5.12 -3.66 -16.42
CA GLY A 142 -5.70 -4.08 -17.70
C GLY A 142 -5.09 -5.39 -18.19
N GLY A 143 -3.75 -5.48 -18.19
CA GLY A 143 -3.05 -6.71 -18.52
C GLY A 143 -3.38 -7.86 -17.57
N ARG A 144 -3.44 -7.60 -16.25
CA ARG A 144 -3.86 -8.55 -15.22
C ARG A 144 -5.26 -9.11 -15.48
N ALA A 145 -6.20 -8.25 -15.89
CA ALA A 145 -7.56 -8.66 -16.26
C ALA A 145 -7.56 -9.65 -17.42
N LEU A 146 -6.81 -9.36 -18.49
CA LEU A 146 -6.72 -10.25 -19.64
C LEU A 146 -6.02 -11.56 -19.33
N LEU A 147 -4.99 -11.53 -18.48
CA LEU A 147 -4.31 -12.73 -17.99
C LEU A 147 -5.23 -13.61 -17.13
N LEU A 148 -6.09 -13.01 -16.29
CA LEU A 148 -7.10 -13.74 -15.52
C LEU A 148 -8.08 -14.47 -16.46
N LEU A 149 -8.56 -13.78 -17.50
CA LEU A 149 -9.47 -14.37 -18.50
C LEU A 149 -8.79 -15.49 -19.29
N GLN A 150 -7.52 -15.31 -19.68
CA GLN A 150 -6.74 -16.34 -20.36
C GLN A 150 -6.51 -17.56 -19.46
N ALA A 151 -6.12 -17.37 -18.21
CA ALA A 151 -5.88 -18.46 -17.26
C ALA A 151 -7.13 -19.33 -17.05
N ASN A 152 -8.31 -18.78 -17.26
CA ASN A 152 -9.61 -19.48 -17.21
C ASN A 152 -10.13 -19.95 -18.58
N GLY A 153 -9.30 -19.90 -19.63
CA GLY A 153 -9.65 -20.41 -20.96
C GLY A 153 -10.73 -19.61 -21.71
N ILE A 154 -10.99 -18.37 -21.28
CA ILE A 154 -12.04 -17.51 -21.81
C ILE A 154 -11.59 -16.81 -23.09
N ILE A 155 -10.33 -16.38 -23.13
CA ILE A 155 -9.66 -15.80 -24.28
C ILE A 155 -8.27 -16.42 -24.44
N THR A 156 -7.62 -16.17 -25.58
CA THR A 156 -6.19 -16.48 -25.77
C THR A 156 -5.47 -15.20 -26.16
N LEU A 157 -4.37 -14.89 -25.49
CA LEU A 157 -3.48 -13.80 -25.85
C LEU A 157 -2.36 -14.29 -26.76
N ARG A 158 -1.78 -13.41 -27.56
CA ARG A 158 -0.59 -13.73 -28.37
C ARG A 158 0.57 -14.11 -27.45
N ASN A 159 1.46 -14.95 -27.93
CA ASN A 159 2.65 -15.33 -27.20
C ASN A 159 3.49 -14.09 -26.85
N GLY A 160 3.93 -14.01 -25.57
CA GLY A 160 4.77 -12.93 -25.10
C GLY A 160 4.03 -11.61 -24.80
N ALA A 161 2.69 -11.59 -24.75
CA ALA A 161 1.91 -10.40 -24.38
C ALA A 161 2.30 -9.86 -22.98
N GLY A 162 2.60 -10.78 -22.02
CA GLY A 162 3.12 -10.38 -20.71
C GLY A 162 2.13 -9.63 -19.81
N LEU A 163 2.67 -9.00 -18.76
CA LEU A 163 1.87 -8.32 -17.73
C LEU A 163 1.15 -7.06 -18.23
N ASN A 164 1.59 -6.48 -19.35
CA ASN A 164 1.01 -5.27 -19.94
C ASN A 164 0.17 -5.59 -21.20
N ALA A 165 -0.42 -6.79 -21.26
CA ALA A 165 -1.30 -7.18 -22.35
C ALA A 165 -2.47 -6.19 -22.52
N THR A 166 -2.85 -5.95 -23.76
CA THR A 166 -3.98 -5.08 -24.14
C THR A 166 -5.04 -5.89 -24.88
N PRO A 167 -6.27 -5.40 -25.08
CA PRO A 167 -7.26 -6.07 -25.90
C PRO A 167 -6.81 -6.37 -27.34
N ARG A 168 -5.80 -5.63 -27.85
CA ARG A 168 -5.19 -5.88 -29.18
C ARG A 168 -4.35 -7.15 -29.23
N ASP A 169 -3.94 -7.67 -28.08
CA ASP A 169 -3.16 -8.89 -27.95
C ASP A 169 -4.01 -10.16 -27.94
N ILE A 170 -5.34 -10.03 -27.97
CA ILE A 170 -6.29 -11.14 -28.01
C ILE A 170 -6.28 -11.77 -29.42
N VAL A 171 -5.86 -13.04 -29.50
CA VAL A 171 -5.84 -13.82 -30.75
C VAL A 171 -7.01 -14.79 -30.86
N SER A 172 -7.68 -15.11 -29.74
CA SER A 172 -8.89 -15.92 -29.71
C SER A 172 -9.88 -15.38 -28.67
N ASN A 173 -11.12 -15.18 -29.10
CA ASN A 173 -12.23 -14.71 -28.28
C ASN A 173 -13.52 -15.41 -28.76
N PRO A 174 -13.74 -16.68 -28.36
CA PRO A 174 -14.79 -17.51 -28.94
C PRO A 174 -16.21 -16.98 -28.75
N LYS A 175 -16.46 -16.26 -27.63
CA LYS A 175 -17.76 -15.64 -27.36
C LYS A 175 -17.87 -14.21 -27.87
N ASN A 176 -16.88 -13.68 -28.58
CA ASN A 176 -16.85 -12.31 -29.10
C ASN A 176 -17.10 -11.23 -28.01
N PHE A 177 -16.55 -11.40 -26.82
CA PHE A 177 -16.66 -10.45 -25.73
C PHE A 177 -16.15 -9.06 -26.17
N ARG A 178 -16.84 -8.02 -25.75
CA ARG A 178 -16.46 -6.62 -26.00
C ARG A 178 -15.86 -6.02 -24.75
N PHE A 179 -14.61 -5.60 -24.83
CA PHE A 179 -13.90 -5.02 -23.72
C PHE A 179 -14.09 -3.51 -23.63
N GLN A 180 -14.38 -3.01 -22.42
CA GLN A 180 -14.49 -1.59 -22.11
C GLN A 180 -13.43 -1.25 -21.06
N GLU A 181 -12.49 -0.40 -21.40
CA GLU A 181 -11.41 0.04 -20.51
C GLU A 181 -11.90 1.25 -19.71
N LEU A 182 -11.98 1.11 -18.38
CA LEU A 182 -12.46 2.12 -17.42
C LEU A 182 -11.44 2.33 -16.31
N GLU A 183 -11.47 3.50 -15.68
CA GLU A 183 -10.71 3.70 -14.43
C GLU A 183 -11.13 2.67 -13.39
N ALA A 184 -10.11 2.10 -12.66
CA ALA A 184 -10.34 1.01 -11.71
C ALA A 184 -11.39 1.36 -10.64
N ALA A 185 -11.40 2.61 -10.15
CA ALA A 185 -12.38 3.11 -9.19
C ALA A 185 -13.84 3.11 -9.70
N GLN A 186 -14.06 3.07 -11.01
CA GLN A 186 -15.39 3.10 -11.60
C GLN A 186 -15.97 1.71 -11.88
N LEU A 187 -15.12 0.68 -11.89
CA LEU A 187 -15.52 -0.68 -12.25
C LEU A 187 -16.64 -1.26 -11.38
N PRO A 188 -16.67 -1.09 -10.05
CA PRO A 188 -17.80 -1.59 -9.25
C PRO A 188 -19.14 -0.99 -9.66
N ARG A 189 -19.15 0.30 -10.02
CA ARG A 189 -20.38 1.00 -10.45
C ARG A 189 -20.81 0.59 -11.83
N SER A 190 -19.86 0.22 -12.72
CA SER A 190 -20.15 -0.21 -14.10
C SER A 190 -20.90 -1.54 -14.18
N LEU A 191 -20.90 -2.36 -13.11
CA LEU A 191 -21.61 -3.65 -13.06
C LEU A 191 -23.12 -3.54 -13.41
N ARG A 192 -23.73 -2.37 -13.26
CA ARG A 192 -25.12 -2.12 -13.67
C ARG A 192 -25.29 -2.09 -15.19
N ASP A 193 -24.26 -1.59 -15.87
CA ASP A 193 -24.32 -1.25 -17.27
C ASP A 193 -23.72 -2.34 -18.16
N VAL A 194 -22.68 -3.03 -17.68
CA VAL A 194 -21.99 -4.13 -18.39
C VAL A 194 -22.49 -5.51 -17.96
N ASP A 195 -22.09 -6.55 -18.69
CA ASP A 195 -22.42 -7.93 -18.35
C ASP A 195 -21.50 -8.49 -17.26
N ALA A 196 -20.23 -8.06 -17.23
CA ALA A 196 -19.28 -8.38 -16.19
C ALA A 196 -18.19 -7.30 -16.10
N ALA A 197 -17.47 -7.24 -14.97
CA ALA A 197 -16.32 -6.36 -14.81
C ALA A 197 -15.24 -7.07 -13.97
N THR A 198 -13.97 -6.91 -14.36
CA THR A 198 -12.85 -7.29 -13.52
C THR A 198 -12.57 -6.16 -12.53
N ILE A 199 -12.51 -6.45 -11.24
CA ILE A 199 -12.41 -5.43 -10.20
C ILE A 199 -11.25 -5.77 -9.27
N ASN A 200 -10.41 -4.77 -8.97
CA ASN A 200 -9.35 -4.87 -7.98
C ASN A 200 -9.92 -5.14 -6.59
N GLY A 201 -9.19 -5.94 -5.76
CA GLY A 201 -9.66 -6.42 -4.47
C GLY A 201 -10.13 -5.31 -3.54
N ASN A 202 -9.36 -4.23 -3.41
CA ASN A 202 -9.73 -3.09 -2.57
C ASN A 202 -11.05 -2.42 -2.99
N TYR A 203 -11.26 -2.19 -4.29
CA TYR A 203 -12.51 -1.61 -4.80
C TYR A 203 -13.69 -2.58 -4.72
N ALA A 204 -13.43 -3.89 -4.85
CA ALA A 204 -14.45 -4.90 -4.61
C ALA A 204 -14.91 -4.89 -3.16
N LEU A 205 -13.97 -4.92 -2.20
CA LEU A 205 -14.25 -4.87 -0.76
C LEU A 205 -14.97 -3.57 -0.37
N GLU A 206 -14.54 -2.42 -0.88
CA GLU A 206 -15.19 -1.12 -0.64
C GLU A 206 -16.62 -1.09 -1.17
N ALA A 207 -16.89 -1.80 -2.27
CA ALA A 207 -18.24 -1.97 -2.81
C ALA A 207 -19.08 -3.07 -2.12
N GLY A 208 -18.55 -3.71 -1.08
CA GLY A 208 -19.20 -4.79 -0.35
C GLY A 208 -19.16 -6.15 -1.06
N LEU A 209 -18.28 -6.31 -2.05
CA LEU A 209 -18.05 -7.57 -2.76
C LEU A 209 -16.84 -8.30 -2.16
N ASN A 210 -16.97 -9.60 -1.92
CA ASN A 210 -15.85 -10.44 -1.49
C ASN A 210 -15.30 -11.22 -2.70
N PRO A 211 -14.00 -11.10 -3.03
CA PRO A 211 -13.41 -11.80 -4.19
C PRO A 211 -13.63 -13.31 -4.18
N VAL A 212 -13.63 -13.93 -3.01
CA VAL A 212 -13.78 -15.39 -2.88
C VAL A 212 -15.22 -15.86 -3.10
N ASN A 213 -16.20 -15.08 -2.62
CA ASN A 213 -17.59 -15.49 -2.58
C ASN A 213 -18.42 -14.95 -3.75
N ASP A 214 -18.09 -13.78 -4.26
CA ASP A 214 -18.95 -13.02 -5.19
C ASP A 214 -18.42 -12.95 -6.61
N SER A 215 -17.15 -13.37 -6.85
CA SER A 215 -16.58 -13.37 -8.20
C SER A 215 -17.02 -14.60 -9.01
N LEU A 216 -17.18 -14.42 -10.32
CA LEU A 216 -17.39 -15.54 -11.26
C LEU A 216 -16.11 -16.36 -11.48
N ILE A 217 -14.97 -15.68 -11.47
CA ILE A 217 -13.62 -16.25 -11.45
C ILE A 217 -12.72 -15.37 -10.60
N ILE A 218 -11.74 -15.99 -9.98
CA ILE A 218 -10.78 -15.33 -9.08
C ILE A 218 -9.34 -15.70 -9.48
N GLU A 219 -8.43 -14.79 -9.26
CA GLU A 219 -7.00 -15.01 -9.42
C GLU A 219 -6.49 -16.07 -8.41
N GLY A 220 -5.55 -16.91 -8.87
CA GLY A 220 -4.94 -17.93 -8.02
C GLY A 220 -4.08 -17.35 -6.89
N ALA A 221 -3.80 -18.20 -5.89
CA ALA A 221 -3.05 -17.81 -4.69
C ALA A 221 -1.60 -17.37 -4.95
N GLN A 222 -1.00 -17.81 -6.07
CA GLN A 222 0.36 -17.38 -6.48
C GLN A 222 0.27 -16.17 -7.40
N SER A 223 0.15 -15.00 -6.80
CA SER A 223 0.02 -13.73 -7.50
C SER A 223 1.28 -12.88 -7.34
N PRO A 224 1.84 -12.31 -8.42
CA PRO A 224 2.95 -11.38 -8.35
C PRO A 224 2.53 -9.98 -7.84
N TYR A 225 1.23 -9.79 -7.61
CA TYR A 225 0.63 -8.48 -7.28
C TYR A 225 0.56 -8.24 -5.77
N VAL A 226 1.71 -8.43 -5.08
CA VAL A 226 1.83 -8.11 -3.65
C VAL A 226 1.69 -6.61 -3.46
N ASN A 227 0.78 -6.19 -2.58
CA ASN A 227 0.63 -4.80 -2.16
C ASN A 227 1.78 -4.40 -1.26
N ILE A 228 2.37 -3.25 -1.55
CA ILE A 228 3.65 -2.77 -1.03
C ILE A 228 3.53 -1.40 -0.39
N ILE A 229 4.37 -1.14 0.60
CA ILE A 229 4.70 0.23 1.02
C ILE A 229 5.74 0.77 0.05
N VAL A 230 5.45 1.94 -0.52
CA VAL A 230 6.35 2.67 -1.43
C VAL A 230 6.80 3.97 -0.78
N VAL A 231 8.06 4.30 -0.98
CA VAL A 231 8.74 5.51 -0.49
C VAL A 231 9.53 6.17 -1.62
N GLN A 232 10.00 7.39 -1.40
CA GLN A 232 11.03 7.97 -2.28
C GLN A 232 12.32 7.16 -2.16
N LYS A 233 13.04 6.96 -3.27
CA LYS A 233 14.31 6.22 -3.29
C LYS A 233 15.30 6.73 -2.24
N GLY A 234 15.93 5.80 -1.54
CA GLY A 234 16.87 6.07 -0.44
C GLY A 234 16.19 6.25 0.92
N LYS A 235 14.86 6.20 1.00
CA LYS A 235 14.10 6.27 2.25
C LYS A 235 13.64 4.91 2.78
N GLU A 236 13.96 3.81 2.11
CA GLU A 236 13.52 2.45 2.44
C GLU A 236 13.91 2.03 3.86
N ASN A 237 15.03 2.56 4.36
CA ASN A 237 15.59 2.28 5.67
C ASN A 237 15.44 3.44 6.67
N ASP A 238 14.59 4.42 6.39
CA ASP A 238 14.26 5.47 7.35
C ASP A 238 13.71 4.85 8.64
N PRO A 239 14.12 5.30 9.84
CA PRO A 239 13.67 4.74 11.11
C PRO A 239 12.15 4.65 11.27
N ASN A 240 11.39 5.65 10.76
CA ASN A 240 9.93 5.62 10.81
C ASN A 240 9.36 4.56 9.86
N ILE A 241 9.97 4.35 8.69
CA ILE A 241 9.57 3.29 7.73
C ILE A 241 9.88 1.91 8.30
N LEU A 242 11.02 1.73 8.98
CA LEU A 242 11.33 0.47 9.65
C LEU A 242 10.37 0.18 10.82
N ALA A 243 9.96 1.21 11.57
CA ALA A 243 8.94 1.07 12.61
C ALA A 243 7.57 0.71 12.00
N LEU A 244 7.18 1.37 10.90
CA LEU A 244 5.97 1.05 10.13
C LEU A 244 5.99 -0.41 9.66
N LYS A 245 7.11 -0.86 9.08
CA LYS A 245 7.30 -2.26 8.67
C LYS A 245 7.08 -3.23 9.81
N LYS A 246 7.73 -2.99 10.95
CA LYS A 246 7.60 -3.85 12.13
C LYS A 246 6.15 -3.93 12.64
N ALA A 247 5.43 -2.82 12.61
CA ALA A 247 4.04 -2.76 13.05
C ALA A 247 3.08 -3.44 12.07
N LEU A 248 3.22 -3.18 10.74
CA LEU A 248 2.37 -3.78 9.71
C LEU A 248 2.61 -5.28 9.53
N LEU A 249 3.85 -5.77 9.68
CA LEU A 249 4.18 -7.19 9.57
C LEU A 249 4.08 -7.92 10.92
N SER A 250 3.20 -7.46 11.82
CA SER A 250 2.98 -8.05 13.13
C SER A 250 1.91 -9.16 13.10
N GLN A 251 1.96 -10.06 14.09
CA GLN A 251 0.93 -11.09 14.26
C GLN A 251 -0.46 -10.48 14.46
N LYS A 252 -0.56 -9.31 15.12
CA LYS A 252 -1.81 -8.55 15.29
C LYS A 252 -2.47 -8.22 13.94
N VAL A 253 -1.68 -7.73 12.97
CA VAL A 253 -2.15 -7.39 11.63
C VAL A 253 -2.53 -8.65 10.85
N LYS A 254 -1.71 -9.69 10.92
CA LYS A 254 -1.99 -10.98 10.29
C LYS A 254 -3.31 -11.56 10.77
N ASP A 255 -3.53 -11.61 12.08
CA ASP A 255 -4.78 -12.12 12.66
C ASP A 255 -5.99 -11.26 12.28
N TYR A 256 -5.81 -9.95 12.20
CA TYR A 256 -6.86 -9.05 11.73
C TYR A 256 -7.24 -9.34 10.29
N ILE A 257 -6.26 -9.44 9.39
CA ILE A 257 -6.49 -9.75 7.96
C ILE A 257 -7.28 -11.06 7.81
N LEU A 258 -6.82 -12.13 8.47
CA LEU A 258 -7.44 -13.45 8.36
C LEU A 258 -8.89 -13.48 8.87
N ARG A 259 -9.21 -12.69 9.91
CA ARG A 259 -10.56 -12.63 10.48
C ARG A 259 -11.51 -11.71 9.71
N SER A 260 -10.99 -10.59 9.17
CA SER A 260 -11.85 -9.51 8.66
C SER A 260 -12.21 -9.64 7.20
N TYR A 261 -11.34 -10.24 6.37
CA TYR A 261 -11.52 -10.20 4.91
C TYR A 261 -11.88 -11.54 4.27
N ASN A 262 -12.04 -12.64 5.05
CA ASN A 262 -12.50 -13.95 4.55
C ASN A 262 -11.80 -14.41 3.25
N GLY A 263 -10.47 -14.27 3.19
CA GLY A 263 -9.68 -14.60 2.01
C GLY A 263 -9.63 -13.52 0.92
N GLY A 264 -10.39 -12.45 1.03
CA GLY A 264 -10.32 -11.29 0.13
C GLY A 264 -9.03 -10.47 0.26
N VAL A 265 -8.30 -10.67 1.34
CA VAL A 265 -6.94 -10.16 1.58
C VAL A 265 -6.11 -11.28 2.19
N VAL A 266 -4.90 -11.51 1.67
CA VAL A 266 -4.01 -12.61 2.07
C VAL A 266 -2.67 -12.04 2.51
N PRO A 267 -2.26 -12.17 3.80
CA PRO A 267 -0.96 -11.69 4.25
C PRO A 267 0.19 -12.49 3.63
N VAL A 268 1.33 -11.83 3.32
CA VAL A 268 2.51 -12.48 2.73
C VAL A 268 3.69 -12.57 3.69
N PHE A 269 3.44 -12.45 5.01
CA PHE A 269 4.47 -12.49 6.06
C PHE A 269 4.10 -13.43 7.20
#